data_b11d9e395ff66017df77ccd9f8479ce8
#
_entry.id   b11d9e395ff66017df77ccd9f8479ce8
#
_cell.length_a   1.000
_cell.length_b   1.000
_cell.length_c   1.000
_cell.angle_alpha   90.00
_cell.angle_beta   90.00
_cell.angle_gamma   90.00
#
_symmetry.space_group_name_H-M   'P 1'
#
loop_
_entity.id
_entity.type
_entity.pdbx_description
1 polymer ?
#
loop_
_entity_poly.entity_id
_entity_poly.type
_entity_poly.pdbx_seq_one_letter_code
_entity_poly.pdbx_strand_id
1 'polypeptide(L)'
;MATTVHEPPKIDERRDLPRLSDSGSGGRRNLVPAGGDFRAVKDYAPPPASTGIWVVLASITMTFAAFTSALIVRQGSAMDWQHLSLPRILYFNTLLLLASSFTLEVARRQVSGFMSGRRDLANPAHWLYVTLGLGLLFVAGQYIAWLQLRAQGLFLATNPNSSFFYVLTAAHALHVLGGLGGLTRVIRRLHRSVLRKSTLDATSHYWHFMDALWVYLLLLLWMKL
;
A
#
# COMPACT_ATOMS: atom_id res chain seq x y z
N MET A 1 54.02 1.64 65.07
CA MET A 1 53.80 1.39 63.67
C MET A 1 52.27 1.35 63.43
N ALA A 2 51.73 2.43 62.89
CA ALA A 2 50.31 2.56 62.59
C ALA A 2 50.08 2.13 61.15
N THR A 3 49.35 1.03 60.96
CA THR A 3 48.90 0.56 59.63
C THR A 3 47.73 1.41 59.19
N THR A 4 47.98 2.27 58.18
CA THR A 4 46.91 2.98 57.47
C THR A 4 46.13 2.01 56.58
N VAL A 5 44.86 1.76 56.97
CA VAL A 5 43.92 1.03 56.15
C VAL A 5 43.49 1.96 55.01
N HIS A 6 43.84 1.61 53.79
CA HIS A 6 43.41 2.29 52.59
C HIS A 6 41.97 1.88 52.28
N GLU A 7 41.01 2.80 52.48
CA GLU A 7 39.62 2.65 52.09
C GLU A 7 39.52 2.62 50.54
N PRO A 8 38.88 1.62 49.92
CA PRO A 8 38.76 1.59 48.47
C PRO A 8 37.87 2.76 47.98
N PRO A 9 38.14 3.31 46.78
CA PRO A 9 37.35 4.42 46.27
C PRO A 9 35.88 4.00 46.10
N LYS A 10 34.98 4.82 46.61
CA LYS A 10 33.53 4.69 46.40
C LYS A 10 33.24 4.92 44.92
N ILE A 11 32.94 3.86 44.22
CA ILE A 11 32.42 3.93 42.84
C ILE A 11 31.03 4.51 42.90
N ASP A 12 30.86 5.71 42.39
CA ASP A 12 29.54 6.36 42.26
C ASP A 12 28.80 5.70 41.09
N GLU A 13 28.10 4.59 41.40
CA GLU A 13 27.32 3.76 40.43
C GLU A 13 26.25 4.52 39.67
N ARG A 14 26.02 5.79 39.99
CA ARG A 14 24.95 6.58 39.33
C ARG A 14 25.39 7.37 38.09
N ARG A 15 26.69 7.45 37.77
CA ARG A 15 27.16 8.31 36.68
C ARG A 15 27.31 7.64 35.32
N ASP A 16 27.38 6.32 35.26
CA ASP A 16 27.71 5.61 34.02
C ASP A 16 26.59 4.78 33.42
N LEU A 17 25.35 4.93 33.91
CA LEU A 17 24.21 4.40 33.20
C LEU A 17 23.92 5.30 32.01
N PRO A 18 24.06 4.82 30.75
CA PRO A 18 23.65 5.59 29.61
C PRO A 18 22.18 5.91 29.80
N ARG A 19 21.84 7.22 29.83
CA ARG A 19 20.45 7.67 29.79
C ARG A 19 19.83 7.08 28.54
N LEU A 20 18.99 6.07 28.71
CA LEU A 20 18.09 5.61 27.67
C LEU A 20 17.19 6.81 27.36
N SER A 21 17.58 7.58 26.34
CA SER A 21 16.70 8.59 25.78
C SER A 21 15.50 7.83 25.21
N ASP A 22 14.40 7.90 25.94
CA ASP A 22 13.09 7.45 25.53
C ASP A 22 12.60 8.39 24.42
N SER A 23 13.24 8.31 23.27
CA SER A 23 12.74 8.92 22.05
C SER A 23 11.90 7.89 21.31
N GLY A 24 10.68 7.89 21.65
CA GLY A 24 9.46 7.45 21.03
C GLY A 24 9.51 6.50 19.86
N SER A 25 8.63 5.57 19.96
CA SER A 25 8.03 4.80 18.88
C SER A 25 8.74 3.50 18.48
N GLY A 26 8.32 2.46 19.10
CA GLY A 26 8.27 1.15 18.47
C GLY A 26 9.43 0.21 18.79
N GLY A 27 9.12 -0.74 19.57
CA GLY A 27 9.96 -1.89 19.87
C GLY A 27 10.53 -1.83 21.28
N ARG A 28 9.85 -2.48 22.21
CA ARG A 28 10.42 -2.78 23.52
C ARG A 28 11.71 -3.57 23.29
N ARG A 29 12.84 -2.94 23.58
CA ARG A 29 14.12 -3.63 23.62
C ARG A 29 14.16 -4.40 24.95
N ASN A 30 13.85 -5.66 24.92
CA ASN A 30 14.10 -6.52 26.08
C ASN A 30 15.61 -6.75 26.13
N LEU A 31 16.25 -6.27 27.20
CA LEU A 31 17.66 -6.55 27.52
C LEU A 31 17.69 -7.88 28.28
N VAL A 32 18.30 -8.89 27.71
CA VAL A 32 18.50 -10.17 28.38
C VAL A 32 19.99 -10.31 28.71
N PRO A 33 20.35 -10.59 29.98
CA PRO A 33 21.73 -10.83 30.36
C PRO A 33 22.25 -12.11 29.67
N ALA A 34 23.29 -12.00 28.88
CA ALA A 34 23.94 -13.16 28.26
C ALA A 34 25.42 -13.11 28.61
N GLY A 35 25.82 -13.86 29.64
CA GLY A 35 27.22 -14.05 30.00
C GLY A 35 28.02 -12.81 30.36
N GLY A 36 27.40 -11.83 31.07
CA GLY A 36 28.02 -10.58 31.50
C GLY A 36 27.83 -9.39 30.55
N ASP A 37 27.46 -9.60 29.29
CA ASP A 37 27.12 -8.55 28.34
C ASP A 37 25.62 -8.52 28.04
N PHE A 38 25.03 -7.32 28.12
CA PHE A 38 23.63 -7.12 27.72
C PHE A 38 23.56 -7.07 26.19
N ARG A 39 23.04 -8.12 25.56
CA ARG A 39 22.67 -8.09 24.16
C ARG A 39 21.23 -7.60 24.00
N ALA A 40 21.04 -6.60 23.18
CA ALA A 40 19.69 -6.20 22.76
C ALA A 40 19.12 -7.31 21.88
N VAL A 41 18.23 -8.12 22.40
CA VAL A 41 17.41 -9.03 21.60
C VAL A 41 16.44 -8.15 20.83
N LYS A 42 16.64 -8.05 19.53
CA LYS A 42 15.72 -7.38 18.63
C LYS A 42 14.50 -8.30 18.51
N ASP A 43 13.49 -8.09 19.36
CA ASP A 43 12.20 -8.71 19.11
C ASP A 43 11.77 -8.27 17.70
N TYR A 44 11.64 -9.26 16.82
CA TYR A 44 11.19 -9.02 15.46
C TYR A 44 9.68 -8.76 15.49
N ALA A 45 9.31 -7.62 16.01
CA ALA A 45 7.97 -7.09 15.81
C ALA A 45 7.96 -6.37 14.45
N PRO A 46 7.21 -6.84 13.47
CA PRO A 46 7.09 -6.15 12.19
C PRO A 46 6.63 -4.71 12.46
N PRO A 47 7.15 -3.73 11.73
CA PRO A 47 6.78 -2.34 11.97
C PRO A 47 5.26 -2.20 11.83
N PRO A 48 4.58 -1.44 12.72
CA PRO A 48 3.11 -1.36 12.77
C PRO A 48 2.47 -0.96 11.44
N ALA A 49 3.21 -0.26 10.58
CA ALA A 49 2.78 0.05 9.22
C ALA A 49 2.65 -1.19 8.32
N SER A 50 3.49 -2.22 8.51
CA SER A 50 3.41 -3.45 7.71
C SER A 50 2.26 -4.35 8.16
N THR A 51 2.01 -4.46 9.47
CA THR A 51 0.86 -5.22 9.98
C THR A 51 -0.46 -4.56 9.57
N GLY A 52 -0.54 -3.24 9.68
CA GLY A 52 -1.73 -2.49 9.30
C GLY A 52 -2.11 -2.64 7.83
N ILE A 53 -1.13 -2.63 6.92
CA ILE A 53 -1.42 -2.80 5.50
C ILE A 53 -1.99 -4.18 5.19
N TRP A 54 -1.48 -5.26 5.80
CA TRP A 54 -2.01 -6.60 5.58
C TRP A 54 -3.47 -6.75 6.03
N VAL A 55 -3.85 -6.14 7.15
CA VAL A 55 -5.23 -6.11 7.62
C VAL A 55 -6.15 -5.38 6.62
N VAL A 56 -5.69 -4.22 6.11
CA VAL A 56 -6.44 -3.48 5.07
C VAL A 56 -6.60 -4.31 3.81
N LEU A 57 -5.53 -4.95 3.31
CA LEU A 57 -5.59 -5.78 2.10
C LEU A 57 -6.53 -6.99 2.29
N ALA A 58 -6.50 -7.63 3.46
CA ALA A 58 -7.42 -8.72 3.79
C ALA A 58 -8.88 -8.25 3.77
N SER A 59 -9.19 -7.08 4.36
CA SER A 59 -10.54 -6.51 4.36
C SER A 59 -11.04 -6.20 2.95
N ILE A 60 -10.18 -5.64 2.10
CA ILE A 60 -10.51 -5.38 0.69
C ILE A 60 -10.77 -6.68 -0.05
N THR A 61 -9.92 -7.70 0.14
CA THR A 61 -10.10 -9.02 -0.48
C THR A 61 -11.44 -9.62 -0.09
N MET A 62 -11.83 -9.57 1.19
CA MET A 62 -13.13 -10.07 1.66
C MET A 62 -14.29 -9.33 1.02
N THR A 63 -14.21 -8.02 0.89
CA THR A 63 -15.24 -7.19 0.24
C THR A 63 -15.44 -7.58 -1.22
N PHE A 64 -14.35 -7.69 -1.98
CA PHE A 64 -14.44 -8.07 -3.40
C PHE A 64 -14.82 -9.55 -3.59
N ALA A 65 -14.43 -10.45 -2.69
CA ALA A 65 -14.89 -11.83 -2.70
C ALA A 65 -16.40 -11.92 -2.47
N ALA A 66 -16.97 -11.12 -1.57
CA ALA A 66 -18.41 -11.04 -1.35
C ALA A 66 -19.15 -10.54 -2.60
N PHE A 67 -18.66 -9.47 -3.24
CA PHE A 67 -19.25 -8.98 -4.50
C PHE A 67 -19.16 -10.01 -5.63
N THR A 68 -18.03 -10.72 -5.75
CA THR A 68 -17.85 -11.80 -6.74
C THR A 68 -18.83 -12.95 -6.48
N SER A 69 -18.99 -13.37 -5.23
CA SER A 69 -19.95 -14.40 -4.84
C SER A 69 -21.38 -13.98 -5.20
N ALA A 70 -21.76 -12.73 -4.88
CA ALA A 70 -23.09 -12.21 -5.21
C ALA A 70 -23.33 -12.19 -6.73
N LEU A 71 -22.32 -11.79 -7.53
CA LEU A 71 -22.40 -11.81 -9.00
C LEU A 71 -22.62 -13.23 -9.53
N ILE A 72 -21.86 -14.22 -9.05
CA ILE A 72 -21.96 -15.61 -9.49
C ILE A 72 -23.34 -16.19 -9.15
N VAL A 73 -23.84 -15.98 -7.93
CA VAL A 73 -25.14 -16.43 -7.48
C VAL A 73 -26.25 -15.79 -8.33
N ARG A 74 -26.17 -14.49 -8.55
CA ARG A 74 -27.17 -13.76 -9.34
C ARG A 74 -27.17 -14.19 -10.81
N GLN A 75 -26.00 -14.40 -11.39
CA GLN A 75 -25.88 -14.92 -12.76
C GLN A 75 -26.57 -16.30 -12.91
N GLY A 76 -26.37 -17.21 -11.94
CA GLY A 76 -26.93 -18.55 -11.98
C GLY A 76 -28.43 -18.59 -11.82
N SER A 77 -29.06 -17.55 -11.25
CA SER A 77 -30.52 -17.48 -11.00
C SER A 77 -31.25 -16.52 -11.94
N ALA A 78 -30.59 -15.82 -12.83
CA ALA A 78 -31.18 -14.78 -13.67
C ALA A 78 -31.59 -15.33 -15.04
N MET A 79 -32.87 -15.22 -15.40
CA MET A 79 -33.34 -15.43 -16.78
C MET A 79 -33.16 -14.19 -17.67
N ASP A 80 -32.83 -13.04 -17.08
CA ASP A 80 -32.69 -11.73 -17.70
C ASP A 80 -31.22 -11.31 -17.94
N TRP A 81 -30.31 -12.30 -17.96
CA TRP A 81 -28.88 -12.05 -18.12
C TRP A 81 -28.53 -11.68 -19.56
N GLN A 82 -28.09 -10.45 -19.80
CA GLN A 82 -27.67 -9.97 -21.13
C GLN A 82 -26.16 -9.78 -21.15
N HIS A 83 -25.50 -10.25 -22.21
CA HIS A 83 -24.08 -10.02 -22.39
C HIS A 83 -23.78 -8.53 -22.60
N LEU A 84 -22.87 -8.00 -21.79
CA LEU A 84 -22.42 -6.63 -21.86
C LEU A 84 -21.17 -6.54 -22.74
N SER A 85 -21.19 -5.70 -23.76
CA SER A 85 -19.97 -5.40 -24.54
C SER A 85 -19.08 -4.45 -23.76
N LEU A 86 -17.94 -4.95 -23.26
CA LEU A 86 -16.98 -4.14 -22.49
C LEU A 86 -16.34 -3.07 -23.39
N PRO A 87 -16.32 -1.80 -22.96
CA PRO A 87 -15.67 -0.72 -23.68
C PRO A 87 -14.15 -0.98 -23.86
N ARG A 88 -13.61 -0.73 -25.05
CA ARG A 88 -12.18 -0.93 -25.34
C ARG A 88 -11.25 -0.09 -24.46
N ILE A 89 -11.73 1.00 -23.90
CA ILE A 89 -10.98 1.86 -22.99
C ILE A 89 -10.52 1.14 -21.71
N LEU A 90 -11.21 0.06 -21.29
CA LEU A 90 -10.81 -0.74 -20.12
C LEU A 90 -9.45 -1.42 -20.33
N TYR A 91 -9.16 -1.89 -21.53
CA TYR A 91 -7.84 -2.48 -21.87
C TYR A 91 -6.74 -1.42 -21.82
N PHE A 92 -7.02 -0.21 -22.33
CA PHE A 92 -6.08 0.91 -22.23
C PHE A 92 -5.84 1.31 -20.75
N ASN A 93 -6.89 1.37 -19.94
CA ASN A 93 -6.77 1.62 -18.50
C ASN A 93 -5.89 0.57 -17.80
N THR A 94 -5.99 -0.69 -18.21
CA THR A 94 -5.13 -1.76 -17.66
C THR A 94 -3.66 -1.49 -17.98
N LEU A 95 -3.33 -1.08 -19.20
CA LEU A 95 -1.97 -0.71 -19.57
C LEU A 95 -1.44 0.48 -18.73
N LEU A 96 -2.29 1.49 -18.47
CA LEU A 96 -1.93 2.63 -17.61
C LEU A 96 -1.60 2.17 -16.19
N LEU A 97 -2.39 1.26 -15.61
CA LEU A 97 -2.11 0.73 -14.27
C LEU A 97 -0.82 -0.09 -14.24
N LEU A 98 -0.61 -1.00 -15.19
CA LEU A 98 0.62 -1.79 -15.26
C LEU A 98 1.85 -0.90 -15.42
N ALA A 99 1.77 0.14 -16.26
CA ALA A 99 2.83 1.14 -16.40
C ALA A 99 3.06 1.90 -15.08
N SER A 100 1.99 2.25 -14.34
CA SER A 100 2.09 2.92 -13.05
C SER A 100 2.75 2.05 -11.98
N SER A 101 2.46 0.74 -12.01
CA SER A 101 3.08 -0.25 -11.13
C SER A 101 4.58 -0.34 -11.38
N PHE A 102 4.98 -0.39 -12.66
CA PHE A 102 6.39 -0.39 -13.03
C PHE A 102 7.12 0.89 -12.59
N THR A 103 6.54 2.06 -12.86
CA THR A 103 7.13 3.35 -12.45
C THR A 103 7.26 3.49 -10.94
N LEU A 104 6.29 2.98 -10.17
CA LEU A 104 6.35 2.94 -8.71
C LEU A 104 7.49 2.05 -8.21
N GLU A 105 7.69 0.89 -8.82
CA GLU A 105 8.78 -0.01 -8.43
C GLU A 105 10.15 0.61 -8.73
N VAL A 106 10.30 1.31 -9.86
CA VAL A 106 11.50 2.09 -10.16
C VAL A 106 11.73 3.18 -9.11
N ALA A 107 10.68 3.94 -8.76
CA ALA A 107 10.75 4.96 -7.71
C ALA A 107 11.17 4.36 -6.36
N ARG A 108 10.57 3.22 -5.98
CA ARG A 108 10.89 2.52 -4.72
C ARG A 108 12.35 2.12 -4.65
N ARG A 109 12.90 1.56 -5.74
CA ARG A 109 14.31 1.16 -5.81
C ARG A 109 15.24 2.36 -5.72
N GLN A 110 14.90 3.47 -6.39
CA GLN A 110 15.71 4.69 -6.33
C GLN A 110 15.70 5.33 -4.95
N VAL A 111 14.53 5.48 -4.32
CA VAL A 111 14.41 6.00 -2.94
C VAL A 111 15.17 5.12 -1.95
N SER A 112 15.07 3.78 -2.07
CA SER A 112 15.80 2.86 -1.21
C SER A 112 17.32 2.97 -1.40
N GLY A 113 17.78 3.15 -2.64
CA GLY A 113 19.20 3.37 -2.96
C GLY A 113 19.74 4.69 -2.40
N PHE A 114 18.95 5.77 -2.49
CA PHE A 114 19.26 7.06 -1.90
C PHE A 114 19.36 7.00 -0.36
N MET A 115 18.39 6.35 0.30
CA MET A 115 18.39 6.19 1.76
C MET A 115 19.53 5.32 2.29
N SER A 116 20.13 4.46 1.45
CA SER A 116 21.28 3.61 1.79
C SER A 116 22.63 4.22 1.42
N GLY A 117 22.67 5.47 0.95
CA GLY A 117 23.90 6.19 0.59
C GLY A 117 24.62 5.63 -0.65
N ARG A 118 23.96 4.77 -1.44
CA ARG A 118 24.59 4.06 -2.57
C ARG A 118 24.50 4.80 -3.90
N ARG A 119 23.72 5.86 -4.02
CA ARG A 119 23.54 6.60 -5.27
C ARG A 119 23.36 8.10 -5.01
N ASP A 120 24.21 8.90 -5.65
CA ASP A 120 23.88 10.24 -6.05
C ASP A 120 22.86 10.18 -7.20
N LEU A 121 21.66 10.73 -6.98
CA LEU A 121 20.84 11.51 -7.88
C LEU A 121 20.36 10.94 -9.20
N ALA A 122 19.26 10.25 -9.21
CA ALA A 122 18.15 10.63 -10.08
C ALA A 122 17.03 11.11 -9.16
N ASN A 123 16.42 12.25 -9.42
CA ASN A 123 15.40 12.84 -8.56
C ASN A 123 14.26 11.82 -8.32
N PRO A 124 14.23 11.10 -7.17
CA PRO A 124 13.30 9.97 -6.99
C PRO A 124 11.84 10.43 -6.97
N ALA A 125 11.63 11.73 -6.77
CA ALA A 125 10.31 12.35 -6.81
C ALA A 125 9.70 12.29 -8.22
N HIS A 126 10.50 12.38 -9.29
CA HIS A 126 9.98 12.36 -10.65
C HIS A 126 9.15 11.09 -10.94
N TRP A 127 9.67 9.93 -10.64
CA TRP A 127 8.98 8.65 -10.85
C TRP A 127 7.71 8.52 -10.02
N LEU A 128 7.69 9.07 -8.79
CA LEU A 128 6.49 9.11 -7.96
C LEU A 128 5.41 10.02 -8.57
N TYR A 129 5.81 11.16 -9.16
CA TYR A 129 4.86 12.02 -9.89
C TYR A 129 4.33 11.36 -11.16
N VAL A 130 5.17 10.64 -11.91
CA VAL A 130 4.73 9.86 -13.07
C VAL A 130 3.70 8.81 -12.66
N THR A 131 3.96 8.07 -11.59
CA THR A 131 3.02 7.09 -11.04
C THR A 131 1.70 7.74 -10.64
N LEU A 132 1.77 8.90 -9.96
CA LEU A 132 0.57 9.66 -9.57
C LEU A 132 -0.23 10.10 -10.80
N GLY A 133 0.44 10.62 -11.83
CA GLY A 133 -0.18 11.03 -13.09
C GLY A 133 -0.87 9.87 -13.82
N LEU A 134 -0.20 8.71 -13.92
CA LEU A 134 -0.78 7.52 -14.53
C LEU A 134 -1.99 7.00 -13.75
N GLY A 135 -1.95 7.03 -12.41
CA GLY A 135 -3.10 6.68 -11.57
C GLY A 135 -4.29 7.62 -11.74
N LEU A 136 -4.05 8.94 -11.88
CA LEU A 136 -5.10 9.91 -12.18
C LEU A 136 -5.69 9.71 -13.58
N LEU A 137 -4.85 9.40 -14.58
CA LEU A 137 -5.30 9.06 -15.94
C LEU A 137 -6.17 7.79 -15.95
N PHE A 138 -5.81 6.79 -15.13
CA PHE A 138 -6.66 5.60 -14.97
C PHE A 138 -8.05 5.97 -14.42
N VAL A 139 -8.13 6.81 -13.36
CA VAL A 139 -9.42 7.24 -12.80
C VAL A 139 -10.24 8.02 -13.82
N ALA A 140 -9.61 8.92 -14.58
CA ALA A 140 -10.26 9.64 -15.67
C ALA A 140 -10.77 8.70 -16.77
N GLY A 141 -9.94 7.73 -17.18
CA GLY A 141 -10.31 6.70 -18.16
C GLY A 141 -11.48 5.82 -17.68
N GLN A 142 -11.52 5.52 -16.37
CA GLN A 142 -12.64 4.78 -15.78
C GLN A 142 -13.94 5.59 -15.82
N TYR A 143 -13.85 6.89 -15.56
CA TYR A 143 -15.00 7.78 -15.69
C TYR A 143 -15.51 7.85 -17.13
N ILE A 144 -14.61 7.91 -18.12
CA ILE A 144 -14.98 7.86 -19.55
C ILE A 144 -15.64 6.53 -19.90
N ALA A 145 -15.16 5.39 -19.36
CA ALA A 145 -15.80 4.09 -19.55
C ALA A 145 -17.25 4.10 -19.06
N TRP A 146 -17.51 4.70 -17.90
CA TRP A 146 -18.87 4.85 -17.38
C TRP A 146 -19.76 5.73 -18.26
N LEU A 147 -19.21 6.83 -18.80
CA LEU A 147 -19.96 7.68 -19.74
C LEU A 147 -20.31 6.92 -21.03
N GLN A 148 -19.40 6.13 -21.57
CA GLN A 148 -19.65 5.30 -22.76
C GLN A 148 -20.75 4.27 -22.52
N LEU A 149 -20.77 3.59 -21.36
CA LEU A 149 -21.85 2.66 -21.03
C LEU A 149 -23.19 3.38 -20.87
N ARG A 150 -23.19 4.55 -20.22
CA ARG A 150 -24.43 5.36 -20.10
C ARG A 150 -24.97 5.80 -21.45
N ALA A 151 -24.08 6.18 -22.39
CA ALA A 151 -24.47 6.55 -23.76
C ALA A 151 -25.11 5.37 -24.54
N GLN A 152 -24.80 4.14 -24.16
CA GLN A 152 -25.42 2.91 -24.68
C GLN A 152 -26.76 2.55 -23.99
N GLY A 153 -27.26 3.41 -23.09
CA GLY A 153 -28.48 3.18 -22.33
C GLY A 153 -28.34 2.20 -21.16
N LEU A 154 -27.10 1.82 -20.82
CA LEU A 154 -26.78 0.92 -19.72
C LEU A 154 -26.57 1.70 -18.43
N PHE A 155 -27.65 1.88 -17.66
CA PHE A 155 -27.61 2.54 -16.37
C PHE A 155 -27.48 1.52 -15.24
N LEU A 156 -27.17 2.01 -14.03
CA LEU A 156 -27.05 1.18 -12.83
C LEU A 156 -28.31 0.31 -12.59
N ALA A 157 -29.48 0.80 -12.90
CA ALA A 157 -30.76 0.15 -12.63
C ALA A 157 -31.36 -0.58 -13.87
N THR A 158 -30.68 -0.58 -15.02
CA THR A 158 -31.25 -1.12 -16.25
C THR A 158 -31.22 -2.65 -16.28
N ASN A 159 -30.07 -3.23 -15.92
CA ASN A 159 -29.84 -4.68 -15.93
C ASN A 159 -28.96 -5.10 -14.75
N PRO A 160 -29.10 -6.30 -14.19
CA PRO A 160 -28.24 -6.80 -13.14
C PRO A 160 -26.74 -6.75 -13.50
N ASN A 161 -26.39 -7.03 -14.76
CA ASN A 161 -25.02 -7.02 -15.26
C ASN A 161 -24.40 -5.63 -15.19
N SER A 162 -25.13 -4.59 -15.65
CA SER A 162 -24.65 -3.21 -15.56
C SER A 162 -24.51 -2.77 -14.11
N SER A 163 -25.42 -3.20 -13.21
CA SER A 163 -25.31 -2.91 -11.76
C SER A 163 -24.02 -3.46 -11.16
N PHE A 164 -23.68 -4.72 -11.43
CA PHE A 164 -22.45 -5.34 -10.93
C PHE A 164 -21.21 -4.68 -11.53
N PHE A 165 -21.21 -4.34 -12.82
CA PHE A 165 -20.13 -3.60 -13.45
C PHE A 165 -19.87 -2.28 -12.72
N TYR A 166 -20.91 -1.46 -12.51
CA TYR A 166 -20.75 -0.16 -11.84
C TYR A 166 -20.32 -0.33 -10.39
N VAL A 167 -20.90 -1.24 -9.63
CA VAL A 167 -20.56 -1.45 -8.21
C VAL A 167 -19.10 -1.90 -8.06
N LEU A 168 -18.68 -2.92 -8.81
CA LEU A 168 -17.32 -3.47 -8.73
C LEU A 168 -16.28 -2.43 -9.15
N THR A 169 -16.52 -1.75 -10.27
CA THR A 169 -15.56 -0.75 -10.77
C THR A 169 -15.54 0.52 -9.94
N ALA A 170 -16.69 0.94 -9.36
CA ALA A 170 -16.75 2.08 -8.45
C ALA A 170 -16.06 1.79 -7.12
N ALA A 171 -16.31 0.61 -6.54
CA ALA A 171 -15.62 0.18 -5.33
C ALA A 171 -14.10 0.12 -5.56
N HIS A 172 -13.66 -0.41 -6.69
CA HIS A 172 -12.25 -0.42 -7.05
C HIS A 172 -11.70 1.01 -7.22
N ALA A 173 -12.38 1.89 -7.95
CA ALA A 173 -11.96 3.29 -8.13
C ALA A 173 -11.84 4.04 -6.80
N LEU A 174 -12.73 3.80 -5.83
CA LEU A 174 -12.65 4.37 -4.49
C LEU A 174 -11.35 3.94 -3.76
N HIS A 175 -10.98 2.67 -3.88
CA HIS A 175 -9.74 2.15 -3.29
C HIS A 175 -8.50 2.70 -4.01
N VAL A 176 -8.53 2.86 -5.32
CA VAL A 176 -7.46 3.52 -6.09
C VAL A 176 -7.28 4.98 -5.65
N LEU A 177 -8.37 5.72 -5.41
CA LEU A 177 -8.31 7.07 -4.83
C LEU A 177 -7.64 7.07 -3.44
N GLY A 178 -7.92 6.07 -2.61
CA GLY A 178 -7.21 5.85 -1.35
C GLY A 178 -5.70 5.64 -1.56
N GLY A 179 -5.32 4.84 -2.56
CA GLY A 179 -3.92 4.63 -2.97
C GLY A 179 -3.24 5.90 -3.45
N LEU A 180 -3.93 6.71 -4.27
CA LEU A 180 -3.45 8.04 -4.71
C LEU A 180 -3.23 8.99 -3.52
N GLY A 181 -4.10 8.96 -2.51
CA GLY A 181 -3.91 9.67 -1.25
C GLY A 181 -2.67 9.21 -0.50
N GLY A 182 -2.44 7.89 -0.43
CA GLY A 182 -1.23 7.29 0.13
C GLY A 182 0.03 7.75 -0.59
N LEU A 183 0.02 7.70 -1.93
CA LEU A 183 1.13 8.13 -2.77
C LEU A 183 1.42 9.64 -2.62
N THR A 184 0.39 10.47 -2.58
CA THR A 184 0.51 11.91 -2.31
C THR A 184 1.15 12.17 -0.94
N ARG A 185 0.78 11.38 0.08
CA ARG A 185 1.40 11.46 1.41
C ARG A 185 2.89 11.08 1.38
N VAL A 186 3.26 10.05 0.60
CA VAL A 186 4.66 9.65 0.40
C VAL A 186 5.45 10.79 -0.24
N ILE A 187 4.94 11.39 -1.33
CA ILE A 187 5.57 12.51 -2.03
C ILE A 187 5.77 13.70 -1.07
N ARG A 188 4.73 14.09 -0.32
CA ARG A 188 4.83 15.17 0.67
C ARG A 188 5.88 14.91 1.75
N ARG A 189 5.99 13.66 2.23
CA ARG A 189 6.98 13.26 3.22
C ARG A 189 8.40 13.23 2.65
N LEU A 190 8.54 12.84 1.38
CA LEU A 190 9.81 12.88 0.67
C LEU A 190 10.34 14.32 0.58
N HIS A 191 9.51 15.27 0.17
CA HIS A 191 9.88 16.68 0.10
C HIS A 191 10.22 17.30 1.46
N ARG A 192 9.64 16.78 2.55
CA ARG A 192 9.95 17.22 3.92
C ARG A 192 11.12 16.47 4.54
N SER A 193 11.81 15.60 3.80
CA SER A 193 12.92 14.74 4.27
C SER A 193 12.58 13.87 5.49
N VAL A 194 11.30 13.54 5.70
CA VAL A 194 10.80 12.71 6.83
C VAL A 194 10.18 11.40 6.34
N LEU A 195 10.53 10.93 5.14
CA LEU A 195 10.00 9.70 4.59
C LEU A 195 10.63 8.49 5.30
N ARG A 196 9.77 7.59 5.82
CA ARG A 196 10.18 6.29 6.36
C ARG A 196 10.06 5.23 5.26
N LYS A 197 11.05 4.37 5.13
CA LYS A 197 11.05 3.25 4.18
C LYS A 197 9.79 2.38 4.32
N SER A 198 9.39 2.07 5.58
CA SER A 198 8.17 1.29 5.85
C SER A 198 6.89 1.90 5.29
N THR A 199 6.78 3.24 5.23
CA THR A 199 5.63 3.92 4.63
C THR A 199 5.63 3.77 3.11
N LEU A 200 6.78 3.87 2.47
CA LEU A 200 6.92 3.68 1.03
C LEU A 200 6.60 2.23 0.64
N ASP A 201 7.17 1.27 1.37
CA ASP A 201 6.95 -0.16 1.12
C ASP A 201 5.46 -0.53 1.30
N ALA A 202 4.80 -0.04 2.36
CA ALA A 202 3.38 -0.26 2.58
C ALA A 202 2.52 0.32 1.44
N THR A 203 2.83 1.54 0.97
CA THR A 203 2.13 2.16 -0.16
C THR A 203 2.36 1.38 -1.45
N SER A 204 3.56 0.88 -1.69
CA SER A 204 3.88 0.05 -2.86
C SER A 204 3.12 -1.27 -2.85
N HIS A 205 3.08 -1.98 -1.72
CA HIS A 205 2.30 -3.23 -1.59
C HIS A 205 0.80 -2.98 -1.84
N TYR A 206 0.26 -1.89 -1.29
CA TYR A 206 -1.12 -1.51 -1.56
C TYR A 206 -1.38 -1.28 -3.04
N TRP A 207 -0.50 -0.53 -3.72
CA TRP A 207 -0.63 -0.21 -5.14
C TRP A 207 -0.60 -1.45 -6.02
N HIS A 208 0.40 -2.31 -5.86
CA HIS A 208 0.50 -3.57 -6.61
C HIS A 208 -0.69 -4.50 -6.37
N PHE A 209 -1.21 -4.52 -5.14
CA PHE A 209 -2.43 -5.28 -4.84
C PHE A 209 -3.65 -4.69 -5.58
N MET A 210 -3.79 -3.36 -5.66
CA MET A 210 -4.87 -2.74 -6.43
C MET A 210 -4.75 -3.07 -7.92
N ASP A 211 -3.56 -3.06 -8.49
CA ASP A 211 -3.34 -3.44 -9.89
C ASP A 211 -3.71 -4.91 -10.14
N ALA A 212 -3.28 -5.81 -9.27
CA ALA A 212 -3.65 -7.23 -9.35
C ALA A 212 -5.17 -7.44 -9.23
N LEU A 213 -5.81 -6.71 -8.30
CA LEU A 213 -7.26 -6.71 -8.13
C LEU A 213 -7.98 -6.20 -9.38
N TRP A 214 -7.47 -5.16 -10.04
CA TRP A 214 -8.03 -4.66 -11.29
C TRP A 214 -7.98 -5.71 -12.41
N VAL A 215 -6.83 -6.37 -12.59
CA VAL A 215 -6.68 -7.45 -13.59
C VAL A 215 -7.68 -8.57 -13.30
N TYR A 216 -7.83 -8.96 -12.03
CA TYR A 216 -8.82 -9.94 -11.59
C TYR A 216 -10.25 -9.48 -11.94
N LEU A 217 -10.61 -8.23 -11.66
CA LEU A 217 -11.93 -7.67 -11.97
C LEU A 217 -12.19 -7.64 -13.46
N LEU A 218 -11.22 -7.22 -14.27
CA LEU A 218 -11.36 -7.19 -15.72
C LEU A 218 -11.58 -8.60 -16.28
N LEU A 219 -10.85 -9.59 -15.79
CA LEU A 219 -11.03 -10.99 -16.17
C LEU A 219 -12.40 -11.51 -15.76
N LEU A 220 -12.83 -11.22 -14.52
CA LEU A 220 -14.15 -11.60 -14.01
C LEU A 220 -15.26 -10.98 -14.86
N LEU A 221 -15.17 -9.70 -15.17
CA LEU A 221 -16.15 -9.00 -16.00
C LEU A 221 -16.16 -9.55 -17.44
N TRP A 222 -14.99 -9.84 -18.01
CA TRP A 222 -14.90 -10.43 -19.34
C TRP A 222 -15.50 -11.84 -19.44
N MET A 223 -15.38 -12.63 -18.37
CA MET A 223 -15.90 -14.00 -18.33
C MET A 223 -17.39 -14.07 -17.99
N LYS A 224 -17.91 -13.09 -17.25
CA LYS A 224 -19.24 -13.18 -16.62
C LYS A 224 -20.25 -12.17 -17.14
N LEU A 225 -19.82 -11.06 -17.75
CA LEU A 225 -20.67 -10.03 -18.33
C LEU A 225 -20.63 -10.04 -19.85
#